data_f022036f7d681c01e5622806c6a8b3e7
#
_entry.id   f022036f7d681c01e5622806c6a8b3e7
#
_cell.length_a   1.000
_cell.length_b   1.000
_cell.length_c   1.000
_cell.angle_alpha   90.00
_cell.angle_beta   90.00
_cell.angle_gamma   90.00
#
_symmetry.space_group_name_H-M   'P 1'
#
loop_
_entity.id
_entity.type
_entity.pdbx_description
1 polymer ?
#
loop_
_entity_poly.entity_id
_entity_poly.type
_entity_poly.pdbx_seq_one_letter_code
_entity_poly.pdbx_strand_id
1 'polypeptide(L)'
;MIAEDAITLVKALIQEAGCDGIYYCVQNAETFRFTSEEYHKFVEPYDLKVLDYANSISKYNILHCCGWSGDKNRVEVWKNYKAAAVNWAVYVEDMDLNVGRDFFNTNCVLGGFDNRKNGVLYSGTLDEIKSETIKLI
;
A
#
# COMPACT_ATOMS: atom_id res chain seq x y z
N MET A 1 -16.66 15.14 -7.85
CA MET A 1 -16.69 13.66 -7.87
C MET A 1 -15.64 13.12 -6.90
N ILE A 2 -15.76 11.90 -6.40
CA ILE A 2 -14.93 11.35 -5.28
C ILE A 2 -13.42 11.64 -5.39
N ALA A 3 -12.81 11.48 -6.56
CA ALA A 3 -11.39 11.78 -6.74
C ALA A 3 -11.06 13.28 -6.59
N GLU A 4 -11.95 14.18 -6.99
CA GLU A 4 -11.76 15.63 -6.79
C GLU A 4 -11.88 16.01 -5.31
N ASP A 5 -12.83 15.38 -4.62
CA ASP A 5 -13.01 15.59 -3.18
C ASP A 5 -11.79 15.08 -2.41
N ALA A 6 -11.25 13.90 -2.81
CA ALA A 6 -10.02 13.36 -2.25
C ALA A 6 -8.82 14.30 -2.50
N ILE A 7 -8.67 14.87 -3.68
CA ILE A 7 -7.63 15.86 -3.99
C ILE A 7 -7.76 17.10 -3.11
N THR A 8 -8.99 17.58 -2.92
CA THR A 8 -9.24 18.74 -2.05
C THR A 8 -8.83 18.43 -0.60
N LEU A 9 -9.15 17.23 -0.11
CA LEU A 9 -8.73 16.79 1.21
C LEU A 9 -7.20 16.67 1.32
N VAL A 10 -6.53 16.05 0.34
CA VAL A 10 -5.07 15.92 0.30
C VAL A 10 -4.40 17.29 0.35
N LYS A 11 -4.92 18.25 -0.41
CA LYS A 11 -4.45 19.64 -0.38
C LYS A 11 -4.56 20.25 1.02
N ALA A 12 -5.72 20.14 1.64
CA ALA A 12 -5.96 20.67 2.97
C ALA A 12 -5.04 20.01 4.02
N LEU A 13 -4.86 18.68 3.96
CA LEU A 13 -3.99 17.97 4.89
C LEU A 13 -2.52 18.41 4.78
N ILE A 14 -1.99 18.46 3.56
CA ILE A 14 -0.56 18.77 3.35
C ILE A 14 -0.29 20.27 3.46
N GLN A 15 -1.07 21.13 2.79
CA GLN A 15 -0.75 22.54 2.68
C GLN A 15 -1.32 23.41 3.79
N GLU A 16 -2.45 23.00 4.42
CA GLU A 16 -3.12 23.80 5.43
C GLU A 16 -2.91 23.24 6.85
N ALA A 17 -3.02 21.90 7.01
CA ALA A 17 -2.83 21.24 8.31
C ALA A 17 -1.37 20.89 8.62
N GLY A 18 -0.45 20.98 7.64
CA GLY A 18 0.97 20.76 7.85
C GLY A 18 1.39 19.30 7.94
N CYS A 19 0.62 18.37 7.36
CA CYS A 19 1.05 16.98 7.23
C CYS A 19 2.22 16.86 6.25
N ASP A 20 3.22 16.03 6.57
CA ASP A 20 4.36 15.78 5.68
C ASP A 20 3.96 15.07 4.38
N GLY A 21 2.92 14.24 4.42
CA GLY A 21 2.39 13.49 3.30
C GLY A 21 1.13 12.73 3.68
N ILE A 22 0.71 11.80 2.81
CA ILE A 22 -0.44 10.95 3.03
C ILE A 22 -0.08 9.47 3.01
N TYR A 23 -0.86 8.66 3.72
CA TYR A 23 -0.89 7.21 3.60
C TYR A 23 -2.07 6.85 2.70
N TYR A 24 -1.80 6.69 1.41
CA TYR A 24 -2.82 6.47 0.40
C TYR A 24 -3.13 5.00 0.23
N CYS A 25 -4.36 4.60 0.57
CA CYS A 25 -4.85 3.24 0.43
C CYS A 25 -5.48 3.02 -0.93
N VAL A 26 -4.95 2.08 -1.71
CA VAL A 26 -5.56 1.56 -2.93
C VAL A 26 -6.21 0.20 -2.68
N GLN A 27 -7.33 -0.06 -3.34
CA GLN A 27 -8.15 -1.26 -3.16
C GLN A 27 -8.72 -1.74 -4.49
N ASN A 28 -9.61 -2.73 -4.42
CA ASN A 28 -10.38 -3.26 -5.56
C ASN A 28 -9.54 -4.08 -6.56
N ALA A 29 -8.34 -4.50 -6.18
CA ALA A 29 -7.51 -5.38 -6.99
C ALA A 29 -7.62 -6.86 -6.61
N GLU A 30 -8.50 -7.21 -5.66
CA GLU A 30 -8.71 -8.59 -5.25
C GLU A 30 -9.10 -9.45 -6.45
N THR A 31 -8.53 -10.65 -6.54
CA THR A 31 -8.64 -11.52 -7.71
C THR A 31 -10.07 -11.92 -8.09
N PHE A 32 -11.02 -11.78 -7.18
CA PHE A 32 -12.44 -12.06 -7.42
C PHE A 32 -13.26 -10.84 -7.92
N ARG A 33 -12.70 -9.60 -7.88
CA ARG A 33 -13.46 -8.38 -8.23
C ARG A 33 -13.36 -8.05 -9.72
N PHE A 34 -12.27 -7.40 -10.09
CA PHE A 34 -12.02 -6.91 -11.43
C PHE A 34 -10.94 -7.73 -12.11
N THR A 35 -11.01 -7.88 -13.41
CA THR A 35 -9.85 -8.24 -14.22
C THR A 35 -8.83 -7.11 -14.20
N SER A 36 -7.58 -7.38 -14.56
CA SER A 36 -6.56 -6.32 -14.67
C SER A 36 -6.97 -5.24 -15.70
N GLU A 37 -7.60 -5.64 -16.81
CA GLU A 37 -8.11 -4.71 -17.83
C GLU A 37 -9.20 -3.78 -17.27
N GLU A 38 -10.17 -4.35 -16.55
CA GLU A 38 -11.24 -3.57 -15.91
C GLU A 38 -10.68 -2.63 -14.84
N TYR A 39 -9.70 -3.09 -14.05
CA TYR A 39 -9.03 -2.26 -13.06
C TYR A 39 -8.35 -1.06 -13.71
N HIS A 40 -7.54 -1.27 -14.75
CA HIS A 40 -6.87 -0.21 -15.49
C HIS A 40 -7.85 0.77 -16.15
N LYS A 41 -9.04 0.31 -16.51
CA LYS A 41 -10.07 1.15 -17.14
C LYS A 41 -10.90 1.95 -16.14
N PHE A 42 -11.28 1.34 -15.01
CA PHE A 42 -12.30 1.89 -14.14
C PHE A 42 -11.79 2.38 -12.77
N VAL A 43 -10.61 1.94 -12.33
CA VAL A 43 -10.06 2.24 -11.00
C VAL A 43 -8.78 3.06 -11.09
N GLU A 44 -7.78 2.55 -11.79
CA GLU A 44 -6.43 3.14 -11.88
C GLU A 44 -6.42 4.64 -12.24
N PRO A 45 -7.21 5.16 -13.21
CA PRO A 45 -7.16 6.58 -13.56
C PRO A 45 -7.53 7.52 -12.41
N TYR A 46 -8.36 7.05 -11.51
CA TYR A 46 -8.79 7.84 -10.35
C TYR A 46 -7.79 7.73 -9.19
N ASP A 47 -7.23 6.55 -8.97
CA ASP A 47 -6.17 6.35 -7.99
C ASP A 47 -4.92 7.18 -8.36
N LEU A 48 -4.46 7.08 -9.60
CA LEU A 48 -3.30 7.84 -10.08
C LEU A 48 -3.56 9.35 -10.02
N LYS A 49 -4.75 9.81 -10.34
CA LYS A 49 -5.09 11.24 -10.25
C LYS A 49 -4.88 11.80 -8.85
N VAL A 50 -5.27 11.05 -7.81
CA VAL A 50 -5.09 11.46 -6.41
C VAL A 50 -3.63 11.34 -5.99
N LEU A 51 -2.99 10.21 -6.29
CA LEU A 51 -1.62 9.92 -5.89
C LEU A 51 -0.61 10.87 -6.59
N ASP A 52 -0.78 11.12 -7.87
CA ASP A 52 0.08 12.03 -8.63
C ASP A 52 -0.06 13.47 -8.12
N TYR A 53 -1.28 13.90 -7.78
CA TYR A 53 -1.47 15.19 -7.13
C TYR A 53 -0.75 15.25 -5.78
N ALA A 54 -0.90 14.23 -4.92
CA ALA A 54 -0.20 14.16 -3.65
C ALA A 54 1.33 14.22 -3.84
N ASN A 55 1.87 13.47 -4.82
CA ASN A 55 3.29 13.47 -5.15
C ASN A 55 3.79 14.80 -5.72
N SER A 56 2.91 15.60 -6.35
CA SER A 56 3.28 16.94 -6.83
C SER A 56 3.49 17.96 -5.72
N ILE A 57 2.93 17.72 -4.53
CA ILE A 57 2.98 18.66 -3.38
C ILE A 57 3.72 18.10 -2.16
N SER A 58 4.01 16.79 -2.13
CA SER A 58 4.84 16.16 -1.10
C SER A 58 5.62 14.96 -1.66
N LYS A 59 6.84 14.79 -1.17
CA LYS A 59 7.71 13.64 -1.46
C LYS A 59 7.61 12.52 -0.40
N TYR A 60 6.74 12.63 0.59
CA TYR A 60 6.66 11.71 1.73
C TYR A 60 5.37 10.86 1.73
N ASN A 61 4.76 10.67 0.58
CA ASN A 61 3.56 9.86 0.47
C ASN A 61 3.90 8.37 0.55
N ILE A 62 3.03 7.60 1.19
CA ILE A 62 3.13 6.16 1.32
C ILE A 62 1.96 5.53 0.57
N LEU A 63 2.24 4.53 -0.27
CA LEU A 63 1.23 3.71 -0.93
C LEU A 63 0.93 2.47 -0.07
N HIS A 64 -0.32 2.25 0.26
CA HIS A 64 -0.79 1.02 0.88
C HIS A 64 -1.62 0.22 -0.10
N CYS A 65 -1.09 -0.91 -0.54
CA CYS A 65 -1.79 -1.90 -1.35
C CYS A 65 -2.67 -2.75 -0.44
N CYS A 66 -3.91 -2.30 -0.26
CA CYS A 66 -4.85 -2.90 0.67
C CYS A 66 -5.60 -4.06 0.01
N GLY A 67 -5.73 -5.19 0.73
CA GLY A 67 -6.55 -6.31 0.32
C GLY A 67 -7.64 -6.60 1.35
N TRP A 68 -8.70 -7.25 0.90
CA TRP A 68 -9.78 -7.65 1.78
C TRP A 68 -9.44 -8.99 2.46
N SER A 69 -9.33 -8.95 3.77
CA SER A 69 -9.45 -10.12 4.67
C SER A 69 -8.75 -11.43 4.24
N GLY A 70 -7.58 -11.34 3.63
CA GLY A 70 -6.78 -12.52 3.26
C GLY A 70 -6.94 -13.00 1.81
N ASP A 71 -7.73 -12.30 0.99
CA ASP A 71 -7.78 -12.56 -0.44
C ASP A 71 -6.60 -11.91 -1.16
N LYS A 72 -6.01 -12.65 -2.12
CA LYS A 72 -4.92 -12.16 -2.95
C LYS A 72 -5.39 -11.04 -3.89
N ASN A 73 -4.51 -10.07 -4.07
CA ASN A 73 -4.68 -9.02 -5.06
C ASN A 73 -3.94 -9.35 -6.37
N ARG A 74 -4.37 -8.70 -7.44
CA ARG A 74 -3.59 -8.56 -8.68
C ARG A 74 -2.59 -7.43 -8.47
N VAL A 75 -1.54 -7.69 -7.68
CA VAL A 75 -0.55 -6.65 -7.30
C VAL A 75 0.13 -6.00 -8.52
N GLU A 76 0.12 -6.68 -9.67
CA GLU A 76 0.66 -6.17 -10.92
C GLU A 76 -0.02 -4.88 -11.41
N VAL A 77 -1.29 -4.64 -11.05
CA VAL A 77 -2.01 -3.42 -11.42
C VAL A 77 -1.44 -2.17 -10.73
N TRP A 78 -0.75 -2.37 -9.60
CA TRP A 78 -0.13 -1.28 -8.83
C TRP A 78 1.37 -1.09 -9.09
N LYS A 79 1.97 -1.92 -9.96
CA LYS A 79 3.41 -1.93 -10.21
C LYS A 79 3.99 -0.56 -10.56
N ASN A 80 3.22 0.26 -11.26
CA ASN A 80 3.68 1.57 -11.75
C ASN A 80 3.29 2.74 -10.83
N TYR A 81 2.58 2.49 -9.74
CA TYR A 81 2.25 3.54 -8.78
C TYR A 81 3.51 4.01 -8.06
N LYS A 82 3.65 5.32 -7.89
CA LYS A 82 4.86 5.91 -7.30
C LYS A 82 4.56 6.50 -5.94
N ALA A 83 5.38 6.14 -4.96
CA ALA A 83 5.34 6.70 -3.61
C ALA A 83 6.73 6.62 -2.97
N ALA A 84 6.95 7.35 -1.89
CA ALA A 84 8.21 7.30 -1.14
C ALA A 84 8.44 5.94 -0.48
N ALA A 85 7.35 5.30 -0.03
CA ALA A 85 7.37 3.96 0.50
C ALA A 85 6.12 3.19 0.05
N VAL A 86 6.23 1.86 0.00
CA VAL A 86 5.11 0.97 -0.36
C VAL A 86 4.89 -0.06 0.75
N ASN A 87 3.63 -0.33 1.05
CA ASN A 87 3.20 -1.31 2.04
C ASN A 87 2.18 -2.27 1.43
N TRP A 88 2.31 -3.55 1.73
CA TRP A 88 1.38 -4.62 1.32
C TRP A 88 1.33 -5.75 2.34
N ALA A 89 0.39 -6.66 2.19
CA ALA A 89 0.24 -7.83 3.05
C ALA A 89 1.17 -8.96 2.59
N VAL A 90 2.43 -8.94 3.03
CA VAL A 90 3.53 -9.83 2.62
C VAL A 90 3.11 -11.32 2.54
N TYR A 91 2.43 -11.82 3.56
CA TYR A 91 2.02 -13.22 3.65
C TYR A 91 0.78 -13.57 2.83
N VAL A 92 -0.08 -12.59 2.54
CA VAL A 92 -1.26 -12.81 1.69
C VAL A 92 -0.86 -12.83 0.22
N GLU A 93 0.04 -11.92 -0.14
CA GLU A 93 0.49 -11.77 -1.54
C GLU A 93 1.62 -12.74 -1.90
N ASP A 94 2.18 -13.52 -0.95
CA ASP A 94 3.38 -14.35 -1.13
C ASP A 94 4.54 -13.56 -1.75
N MET A 95 4.74 -12.33 -1.30
CA MET A 95 5.75 -11.43 -1.82
C MET A 95 6.53 -10.82 -0.65
N ASP A 96 7.74 -11.30 -0.40
CA ASP A 96 8.60 -10.78 0.66
C ASP A 96 9.05 -9.34 0.39
N LEU A 97 9.63 -8.69 1.41
CA LEU A 97 9.99 -7.28 1.33
C LEU A 97 11.03 -6.99 0.22
N ASN A 98 11.99 -7.88 -0.01
CA ASN A 98 13.01 -7.69 -1.04
C ASN A 98 12.42 -7.84 -2.44
N VAL A 99 11.62 -8.89 -2.65
CA VAL A 99 10.90 -9.10 -3.91
C VAL A 99 9.97 -7.94 -4.20
N GLY A 100 9.20 -7.48 -3.21
CA GLY A 100 8.29 -6.37 -3.38
C GLY A 100 9.00 -5.03 -3.62
N ARG A 101 10.12 -4.79 -2.96
CA ARG A 101 10.95 -3.60 -3.21
C ARG A 101 11.38 -3.51 -4.69
N ASP A 102 11.86 -4.63 -5.23
CA ASP A 102 12.30 -4.69 -6.63
C ASP A 102 11.10 -4.62 -7.59
N PHE A 103 10.00 -5.29 -7.25
CA PHE A 103 8.76 -5.28 -8.03
C PHE A 103 8.18 -3.87 -8.19
N PHE A 104 8.05 -3.12 -7.10
CA PHE A 104 7.54 -1.74 -7.09
C PHE A 104 8.59 -0.70 -7.50
N ASN A 105 9.85 -1.12 -7.67
CA ASN A 105 10.98 -0.22 -7.94
C ASN A 105 11.01 0.95 -6.95
N THR A 106 10.97 0.64 -5.66
CA THR A 106 10.97 1.59 -4.55
C THR A 106 12.22 1.41 -3.67
N ASN A 107 12.65 2.47 -3.01
CA ASN A 107 13.76 2.41 -2.06
C ASN A 107 13.31 2.11 -0.63
N CYS A 108 12.02 2.23 -0.33
CA CYS A 108 11.48 2.03 1.00
C CYS A 108 10.24 1.15 0.96
N VAL A 109 10.23 0.14 1.82
CA VAL A 109 9.10 -0.76 2.02
C VAL A 109 8.73 -0.82 3.49
N LEU A 110 7.44 -0.97 3.77
CA LEU A 110 6.90 -1.06 5.12
C LEU A 110 6.17 -2.39 5.28
N GLY A 111 6.45 -3.13 6.36
CA GLY A 111 5.74 -4.36 6.66
C GLY A 111 6.68 -5.47 7.10
N GLY A 112 6.30 -6.71 6.75
CA GLY A 112 7.07 -7.92 7.05
C GLY A 112 6.42 -8.82 8.08
N PHE A 113 5.62 -8.29 9.00
CA PHE A 113 4.93 -9.11 9.97
C PHE A 113 3.64 -9.72 9.41
N ASP A 114 3.40 -10.98 9.81
CA ASP A 114 2.09 -11.61 9.62
C ASP A 114 1.11 -11.09 10.68
N ASN A 115 0.15 -10.27 10.26
CA ASN A 115 -0.90 -9.72 11.13
C ASN A 115 -2.19 -10.55 11.13
N ARG A 116 -2.21 -11.72 10.47
CA ARG A 116 -3.34 -12.63 10.49
C ARG A 116 -3.48 -13.30 11.87
N LYS A 117 -4.65 -13.90 12.11
CA LYS A 117 -4.99 -14.54 13.40
C LYS A 117 -3.98 -15.61 13.87
N ASN A 118 -3.29 -16.26 12.93
CA ASN A 118 -2.26 -17.25 13.22
C ASN A 118 -0.84 -16.68 13.13
N GLY A 119 -0.70 -15.37 12.87
CA GLY A 119 0.59 -14.70 12.78
C GLY A 119 1.20 -14.41 14.14
N VAL A 120 2.51 -14.21 14.16
CA VAL A 120 3.28 -14.01 15.38
C VAL A 120 2.83 -12.77 16.19
N LEU A 121 2.35 -11.72 15.52
CA LEU A 121 1.84 -10.53 16.22
C LEU A 121 0.55 -10.79 17.00
N TYR A 122 -0.27 -11.75 16.57
CA TYR A 122 -1.55 -12.04 17.22
C TYR A 122 -1.42 -13.14 18.28
N SER A 123 -0.67 -14.21 17.99
CA SER A 123 -0.63 -15.43 18.82
C SER A 123 0.74 -15.77 19.38
N GLY A 124 1.80 -15.05 18.99
CA GLY A 124 3.16 -15.31 19.42
C GLY A 124 3.46 -14.79 20.83
N THR A 125 4.44 -15.40 21.46
CA THR A 125 5.06 -14.91 22.70
C THR A 125 5.95 -13.70 22.43
N LEU A 126 6.33 -12.96 23.46
CA LEU A 126 7.26 -11.83 23.34
C LEU A 126 8.60 -12.24 22.71
N ASP A 127 9.12 -13.43 23.05
CA ASP A 127 10.37 -13.92 22.51
C ASP A 127 10.25 -14.29 21.02
N GLU A 128 9.13 -14.85 20.60
CA GLU A 128 8.85 -15.12 19.17
C GLU A 128 8.72 -13.82 18.38
N ILE A 129 7.98 -12.83 18.90
CA ILE A 129 7.86 -11.51 18.26
C ILE A 129 9.24 -10.85 18.14
N LYS A 130 10.05 -10.88 19.20
CA LYS A 130 11.42 -10.35 19.18
C LYS A 130 12.30 -11.06 18.16
N SER A 131 12.22 -12.40 18.12
CA SER A 131 12.98 -13.20 17.15
C SER A 131 12.58 -12.88 15.71
N GLU A 132 11.28 -12.74 15.45
CA GLU A 132 10.78 -12.37 14.12
C GLU A 132 11.20 -10.96 13.73
N THR A 133 11.14 -10.00 14.66
CA THR A 133 11.61 -8.63 14.43
C THR A 133 13.07 -8.61 13.97
N ILE A 134 13.94 -9.39 14.64
CA ILE A 134 15.38 -9.46 14.30
C ILE A 134 15.60 -10.02 12.88
N LYS A 135 14.73 -10.92 12.40
CA LYS A 135 14.84 -11.48 11.04
C LYS A 135 14.42 -10.49 9.95
N LEU A 136 13.55 -9.53 10.29
CA LEU A 136 13.02 -8.54 9.36
C LEU A 136 13.90 -7.31 9.18
N ILE A 137 14.89 -7.11 10.07
CA ILE A 137 15.87 -6.01 10.04
C ILE A 137 17.16 -6.46 9.35
#